data_cc30565171825c36cc642cf89fec1a44
#
_entry.id   cc30565171825c36cc642cf89fec1a44
#
_cell.length_a   1.000
_cell.length_b   1.000
_cell.length_c   1.000
_cell.angle_alpha   90.00
_cell.angle_beta   90.00
_cell.angle_gamma   90.00
#
_symmetry.space_group_name_H-M   'P 1'
#
loop_
_entity.id
_entity.type
_entity.pdbx_description
1 polymer ?
#
loop_
_entity_poly.entity_id
_entity_poly.type
_entity_poly.pdbx_seq_one_letter_code
_entity_poly.pdbx_strand_id
1 'polypeptide(L)'
;MYSQQSFLHPQSSDLERAVISFEHGCKLNKRGEEYAAQAVGAAFIGSKVSYEERSKWTYNNKELIQEITKDPLKMNEHWESCDEPWQFLQLAYEFNRVCFLRETNEWKVGIGADSTASGLQLLSAMRRDPKGMKFTNLFAPDHPNDPPQDAYKEVLRIARRIVSEDPATEWLKEYLVKRELGKKILMKAVYGATLQTYRADIKQFFIDEGLFPDTITYKPHIEYITSVLDKASKEVFPMAFES
;
A
#
# COMPACT_ATOMS: atom_id res chain seq x y z
N MET A 1 -7.38 -7.83 22.06
CA MET A 1 -7.46 -6.42 21.61
C MET A 1 -8.92 -6.06 21.43
N TYR A 2 -9.43 -5.10 22.17
CA TYR A 2 -10.84 -4.68 22.05
C TYR A 2 -10.91 -3.55 21.02
N SER A 3 -11.73 -3.72 19.99
CA SER A 3 -12.08 -2.66 19.06
C SER A 3 -13.27 -1.90 19.64
N GLN A 4 -13.11 -0.61 19.90
CA GLN A 4 -14.21 0.22 20.33
C GLN A 4 -15.13 0.47 19.13
N GLN A 5 -16.35 -0.02 19.20
CA GLN A 5 -17.38 0.28 18.21
C GLN A 5 -18.00 1.66 18.52
N SER A 6 -17.27 2.71 18.21
CA SER A 6 -17.79 4.07 18.23
C SER A 6 -17.72 4.66 16.82
N PHE A 7 -18.46 5.72 16.60
CA PHE A 7 -18.49 6.43 15.31
C PHE A 7 -17.10 6.97 14.91
N LEU A 8 -16.28 7.38 15.89
CA LEU A 8 -14.96 7.93 15.67
C LEU A 8 -13.91 7.02 16.32
N HIS A 9 -13.16 6.31 15.52
CA HIS A 9 -12.05 5.49 16.01
C HIS A 9 -10.93 5.39 14.96
N PRO A 10 -9.67 5.06 15.36
CA PRO A 10 -8.52 5.08 14.46
C PRO A 10 -8.56 4.05 13.31
N GLN A 11 -9.52 3.13 13.29
CA GLN A 11 -9.69 2.10 12.25
C GLN A 11 -10.90 2.35 11.35
N SER A 12 -11.52 3.53 11.45
CA SER A 12 -12.70 3.89 10.67
C SER A 12 -12.33 4.47 9.29
N SER A 13 -13.34 5.07 8.63
CA SER A 13 -13.16 5.69 7.31
C SER A 13 -12.17 6.86 7.35
N ASP A 14 -11.73 7.30 6.18
CA ASP A 14 -10.81 8.43 6.03
C ASP A 14 -11.32 9.69 6.75
N LEU A 15 -12.57 10.07 6.52
CA LEU A 15 -13.21 11.22 7.19
C LEU A 15 -13.21 11.07 8.71
N GLU A 16 -13.62 9.93 9.23
CA GLU A 16 -13.73 9.70 10.67
C GLU A 16 -12.36 9.72 11.36
N ARG A 17 -11.33 9.19 10.71
CA ARG A 17 -9.93 9.28 11.17
C ARG A 17 -9.42 10.72 11.16
N ALA A 18 -9.78 11.49 10.15
CA ALA A 18 -9.32 12.86 9.96
C ALA A 18 -9.85 13.86 11.01
N VAL A 19 -10.91 13.52 11.75
CA VAL A 19 -11.42 14.38 12.83
C VAL A 19 -10.86 14.03 14.21
N ILE A 20 -10.00 13.01 14.29
CA ILE A 20 -9.38 12.58 15.56
C ILE A 20 -8.07 13.34 15.76
N SER A 21 -7.90 13.96 16.92
CA SER A 21 -6.64 14.60 17.32
C SER A 21 -6.30 14.26 18.78
N PHE A 22 -5.03 14.39 19.13
CA PHE A 22 -4.58 14.22 20.52
C PHE A 22 -4.84 15.49 21.33
N GLU A 23 -5.28 15.35 22.58
CA GLU A 23 -5.43 16.46 23.52
C GLU A 23 -4.07 17.12 23.77
N HIS A 24 -3.04 16.31 24.00
CA HIS A 24 -1.68 16.77 24.22
C HIS A 24 -0.82 16.52 22.97
N GLY A 25 -0.20 17.57 22.47
CA GLY A 25 0.70 17.49 21.32
C GLY A 25 2.11 17.07 21.71
N CYS A 26 2.88 16.65 20.72
CA CYS A 26 4.33 16.44 20.86
C CYS A 26 5.11 17.56 20.17
N LYS A 27 6.23 17.97 20.76
CA LYS A 27 7.12 18.94 20.14
C LYS A 27 7.91 18.28 19.02
N LEU A 28 7.82 18.82 17.81
CA LEU A 28 8.59 18.32 16.68
C LEU A 28 10.04 18.80 16.75
N ASN A 29 10.97 17.88 16.62
CA ASN A 29 12.36 18.16 16.24
C ASN A 29 12.49 18.07 14.71
N LYS A 30 13.68 18.35 14.15
CA LYS A 30 13.92 18.29 12.70
C LYS A 30 13.50 16.97 12.05
N ARG A 31 13.73 15.84 12.73
CA ARG A 31 13.34 14.52 12.25
C ARG A 31 11.82 14.31 12.30
N GLY A 32 11.18 14.86 13.34
CA GLY A 32 9.71 14.87 13.45
C GLY A 32 9.05 15.70 12.35
N GLU A 33 9.61 16.87 12.03
CA GLU A 33 9.15 17.68 10.91
C GLU A 33 9.26 16.94 9.57
N GLU A 34 10.36 16.21 9.37
CA GLU A 34 10.55 15.39 8.17
C GLU A 34 9.51 14.28 8.06
N TYR A 35 9.23 13.57 9.15
CA TYR A 35 8.18 12.55 9.17
C TYR A 35 6.77 13.14 8.95
N ALA A 36 6.51 14.33 9.51
CA ALA A 36 5.26 15.04 9.26
C ALA A 36 5.14 15.44 7.78
N ALA A 37 6.21 15.93 7.15
CA ALA A 37 6.24 16.24 5.73
C ALA A 37 5.99 15.00 4.86
N GLN A 38 6.61 13.87 5.22
CA GLN A 38 6.39 12.59 4.54
C GLN A 38 4.93 12.12 4.67
N ALA A 39 4.29 12.34 5.81
CA ALA A 39 2.89 11.98 6.03
C ALA A 39 1.94 12.82 5.16
N VAL A 40 2.15 14.15 5.09
CA VAL A 40 1.38 15.04 4.20
C VAL A 40 1.53 14.60 2.74
N GLY A 41 2.77 14.40 2.29
CA GLY A 41 3.04 13.94 0.93
C GLY A 41 2.42 12.57 0.64
N ALA A 42 2.50 11.62 1.58
CA ALA A 42 1.92 10.29 1.42
C ALA A 42 0.39 10.34 1.26
N ALA A 43 -0.30 11.19 2.02
CA ALA A 43 -1.76 11.35 1.92
C ALA A 43 -2.19 11.97 0.58
N PHE A 44 -1.32 12.72 -0.08
CA PHE A 44 -1.63 13.37 -1.36
C PHE A 44 -1.21 12.52 -2.57
N ILE A 45 0.08 12.14 -2.65
CA ILE A 45 0.64 11.41 -3.82
C ILE A 45 0.69 9.89 -3.62
N GLY A 46 0.18 9.40 -2.50
CA GLY A 46 0.17 7.99 -2.16
C GLY A 46 1.45 7.50 -1.49
N SER A 47 1.34 6.34 -0.86
CA SER A 47 2.43 5.74 -0.06
C SER A 47 3.38 4.84 -0.86
N LYS A 48 3.30 4.82 -2.21
CA LYS A 48 4.12 3.95 -3.07
C LYS A 48 5.37 4.61 -3.63
N VAL A 49 5.55 5.90 -3.35
CA VAL A 49 6.75 6.68 -3.70
C VAL A 49 7.75 6.68 -2.54
N SER A 50 8.99 7.08 -2.81
CA SER A 50 10.04 7.13 -1.78
C SER A 50 9.71 8.16 -0.68
N TYR A 51 10.33 8.00 0.49
CA TYR A 51 10.17 8.95 1.59
C TYR A 51 10.66 10.37 1.22
N GLU A 52 11.74 10.43 0.41
CA GLU A 52 12.28 11.70 -0.08
C GLU A 52 11.31 12.41 -1.03
N GLU A 53 10.67 11.67 -1.94
CA GLU A 53 9.66 12.24 -2.85
C GLU A 53 8.44 12.78 -2.10
N ARG A 54 7.98 12.10 -1.04
CA ARG A 54 6.88 12.57 -0.21
C ARG A 54 7.22 13.90 0.46
N SER A 55 8.36 13.99 1.14
CA SER A 55 8.77 15.24 1.80
C SER A 55 9.07 16.36 0.80
N LYS A 56 9.74 16.07 -0.32
CA LYS A 56 9.94 17.03 -1.41
C LYS A 56 8.62 17.59 -1.94
N TRP A 57 7.64 16.75 -2.15
CA TRP A 57 6.31 17.18 -2.58
C TRP A 57 5.73 18.21 -1.59
N THR A 58 5.75 17.90 -0.31
CA THR A 58 5.20 18.78 0.74
C THR A 58 5.89 20.14 0.78
N TYR A 59 7.22 20.16 0.74
CA TYR A 59 7.96 21.42 0.77
C TYR A 59 7.84 22.24 -0.52
N ASN A 60 7.80 21.57 -1.67
CA ASN A 60 7.67 22.23 -2.97
C ASN A 60 6.25 22.79 -3.21
N ASN A 61 5.24 22.25 -2.53
CA ASN A 61 3.84 22.68 -2.67
C ASN A 61 3.37 23.52 -1.46
N LYS A 62 4.29 24.25 -0.82
CA LYS A 62 3.98 25.09 0.34
C LYS A 62 2.83 26.07 0.06
N GLU A 63 2.87 26.77 -1.06
CA GLU A 63 1.86 27.77 -1.42
C GLU A 63 0.49 27.11 -1.64
N LEU A 64 0.45 26.00 -2.35
CA LEU A 64 -0.77 25.20 -2.54
C LEU A 64 -1.37 24.74 -1.20
N ILE A 65 -0.54 24.21 -0.29
CA ILE A 65 -0.98 23.80 1.04
C ILE A 65 -1.54 24.98 1.82
N GLN A 66 -0.92 26.15 1.74
CA GLN A 66 -1.39 27.35 2.41
C GLN A 66 -2.72 27.86 1.83
N GLU A 67 -2.92 27.78 0.51
CA GLU A 67 -4.17 28.15 -0.14
C GLU A 67 -5.30 27.17 0.23
N ILE A 68 -5.03 25.87 0.19
CA ILE A 68 -6.00 24.82 0.60
C ILE A 68 -6.42 25.02 2.07
N THR A 69 -5.46 25.25 2.96
CA THR A 69 -5.75 25.43 4.39
C THR A 69 -6.46 26.75 4.70
N LYS A 70 -6.35 27.75 3.84
CA LYS A 70 -7.06 29.03 3.96
C LYS A 70 -8.53 28.92 3.56
N ASP A 71 -8.83 28.23 2.48
CA ASP A 71 -10.20 28.06 1.96
C ASP A 71 -10.35 26.68 1.28
N PRO A 72 -10.53 25.60 2.06
CA PRO A 72 -10.55 24.25 1.51
C PRO A 72 -11.74 24.00 0.57
N LEU A 73 -12.86 24.70 0.76
CA LEU A 73 -14.03 24.52 -0.10
C LEU A 73 -13.81 25.11 -1.48
N LYS A 74 -13.09 26.23 -1.57
CA LYS A 74 -12.71 26.83 -2.84
C LYS A 74 -11.65 26.03 -3.58
N MET A 75 -10.81 25.33 -2.83
CA MET A 75 -9.68 24.57 -3.35
C MET A 75 -9.98 23.06 -3.43
N ASN A 76 -11.27 22.66 -3.38
CA ASN A 76 -11.66 21.25 -3.33
C ASN A 76 -11.13 20.44 -4.51
N GLU A 77 -11.14 20.97 -5.73
CA GLU A 77 -10.62 20.31 -6.94
C GLU A 77 -9.14 19.86 -6.81
N HIS A 78 -8.38 20.50 -5.93
CA HIS A 78 -6.96 20.21 -5.73
C HIS A 78 -6.67 19.10 -4.73
N TRP A 79 -7.62 18.76 -3.85
CA TRP A 79 -7.36 17.78 -2.80
C TRP A 79 -8.37 16.62 -2.72
N GLU A 80 -9.60 16.79 -3.22
CA GLU A 80 -10.64 15.74 -3.10
C GLU A 80 -10.32 14.45 -3.87
N SER A 81 -9.44 14.53 -4.88
CA SER A 81 -9.01 13.39 -5.69
C SER A 81 -7.74 12.70 -5.19
N CYS A 82 -7.15 13.14 -4.09
CA CYS A 82 -5.97 12.49 -3.54
C CYS A 82 -6.30 11.16 -2.84
N ASP A 83 -5.27 10.39 -2.46
CA ASP A 83 -5.43 9.01 -1.96
C ASP A 83 -6.27 8.95 -0.66
N GLU A 84 -6.02 9.88 0.29
CA GLU A 84 -6.75 10.02 1.55
C GLU A 84 -7.12 11.49 1.80
N PRO A 85 -8.17 12.02 1.13
CA PRO A 85 -8.45 13.46 1.05
C PRO A 85 -8.67 14.13 2.42
N TRP A 86 -9.42 13.51 3.30
CA TRP A 86 -9.71 14.11 4.61
C TRP A 86 -8.51 14.07 5.54
N GLN A 87 -7.76 12.97 5.56
CA GLN A 87 -6.50 12.92 6.30
C GLN A 87 -5.46 13.87 5.73
N PHE A 88 -5.42 14.02 4.40
CA PHE A 88 -4.58 15.03 3.78
C PHE A 88 -4.92 16.43 4.31
N LEU A 89 -6.19 16.81 4.33
CA LEU A 89 -6.61 18.11 4.88
C LEU A 89 -6.15 18.28 6.33
N GLN A 90 -6.42 17.30 7.19
CA GLN A 90 -6.02 17.36 8.60
C GLN A 90 -4.50 17.55 8.75
N LEU A 91 -3.72 16.74 8.03
CA LEU A 91 -2.25 16.81 8.04
C LEU A 91 -1.74 18.13 7.47
N ALA A 92 -2.35 18.63 6.39
CA ALA A 92 -1.99 19.88 5.74
C ALA A 92 -2.23 21.07 6.68
N TYR A 93 -3.38 21.13 7.36
CA TYR A 93 -3.67 22.13 8.36
C TYR A 93 -2.65 22.13 9.49
N GLU A 94 -2.37 20.97 10.06
CA GLU A 94 -1.43 20.84 11.16
C GLU A 94 0.00 21.16 10.73
N PHE A 95 0.41 20.69 9.55
CA PHE A 95 1.74 20.99 9.00
C PHE A 95 1.90 22.48 8.70
N ASN A 96 0.90 23.11 8.11
CA ASN A 96 0.91 24.55 7.87
C ASN A 96 1.06 25.33 9.19
N ARG A 97 0.25 25.01 10.19
CA ARG A 97 0.25 25.67 11.50
C ARG A 97 1.59 25.50 12.24
N VAL A 98 2.14 24.28 12.26
CA VAL A 98 3.34 23.94 13.04
C VAL A 98 4.63 24.25 12.27
N CYS A 99 4.70 23.86 10.99
CA CYS A 99 5.95 23.87 10.25
C CYS A 99 6.13 25.08 9.33
N PHE A 100 5.07 25.57 8.68
CA PHE A 100 5.18 26.72 7.79
C PHE A 100 4.96 28.06 8.50
N LEU A 101 3.88 28.21 9.28
CA LEU A 101 3.53 29.45 9.96
C LEU A 101 4.21 29.58 11.33
N ARG A 102 4.64 28.46 11.93
CA ARG A 102 5.28 28.44 13.26
C ARG A 102 4.41 29.04 14.38
N GLU A 103 3.09 28.90 14.27
CA GLU A 103 2.13 29.38 15.29
C GLU A 103 2.28 28.62 16.62
N THR A 104 2.72 27.38 16.54
CA THR A 104 3.01 26.51 17.67
C THR A 104 4.12 25.54 17.28
N ASN A 105 4.71 24.87 18.27
CA ASN A 105 5.64 23.76 18.06
C ASN A 105 5.05 22.41 18.45
N GLU A 106 3.76 22.36 18.80
CA GLU A 106 3.07 21.16 19.22
C GLU A 106 2.27 20.56 18.05
N TRP A 107 2.61 19.34 17.70
CA TRP A 107 1.92 18.51 16.72
C TRP A 107 0.88 17.64 17.41
N LYS A 108 -0.39 17.73 17.02
CA LYS A 108 -1.52 17.05 17.66
C LYS A 108 -2.22 16.00 16.81
N VAL A 109 -1.80 15.82 15.57
CA VAL A 109 -2.43 14.90 14.63
C VAL A 109 -1.72 13.56 14.63
N GLY A 110 -2.47 12.46 14.56
CA GLY A 110 -1.91 11.12 14.38
C GLY A 110 -1.32 10.94 12.98
N ILE A 111 -0.13 10.35 12.90
CA ILE A 111 0.43 9.89 11.63
C ILE A 111 0.10 8.40 11.52
N GLY A 112 -0.75 8.05 10.56
CA GLY A 112 -1.10 6.67 10.30
C GLY A 112 0.10 5.88 9.78
N ALA A 113 0.33 4.70 10.35
CA ALA A 113 1.30 3.74 9.86
C ALA A 113 0.58 2.44 9.50
N ASP A 114 0.72 2.01 8.25
CA ASP A 114 0.14 0.75 7.78
C ASP A 114 1.25 -0.23 7.41
N SER A 115 0.99 -1.51 7.67
CA SER A 115 1.95 -2.56 7.37
C SER A 115 1.82 -3.06 5.94
N THR A 116 2.95 -3.27 5.30
CA THR A 116 2.98 -3.89 3.97
C THR A 116 2.69 -5.38 4.09
N ALA A 117 1.47 -5.81 3.75
CA ALA A 117 1.07 -7.22 3.80
C ALA A 117 1.34 -7.86 5.17
N SER A 118 0.68 -7.36 6.23
CA SER A 118 0.95 -7.68 7.65
C SER A 118 1.06 -9.19 7.96
N GLY A 119 0.22 -10.02 7.34
CA GLY A 119 0.30 -11.46 7.52
C GLY A 119 1.60 -12.06 6.97
N LEU A 120 2.07 -11.61 5.81
CA LEU A 120 3.37 -12.04 5.25
C LEU A 120 4.54 -11.50 6.06
N GLN A 121 4.44 -10.27 6.58
CA GLN A 121 5.43 -9.74 7.52
C GLN A 121 5.58 -10.66 8.74
N LEU A 122 4.47 -11.00 9.36
CA LEU A 122 4.46 -11.85 10.55
C LEU A 122 5.04 -13.23 10.25
N LEU A 123 4.57 -13.88 9.18
CA LEU A 123 5.09 -15.20 8.77
C LEU A 123 6.59 -15.15 8.46
N SER A 124 7.03 -14.15 7.68
CA SER A 124 8.45 -13.99 7.34
C SER A 124 9.31 -13.76 8.58
N ALA A 125 8.84 -12.97 9.55
CA ALA A 125 9.53 -12.76 10.81
C ALA A 125 9.60 -14.03 11.65
N MET A 126 8.47 -14.74 11.82
CA MET A 126 8.40 -15.99 12.60
C MET A 126 9.26 -17.11 11.99
N ARG A 127 9.27 -17.21 10.67
CA ARG A 127 10.08 -18.20 9.94
C ARG A 127 11.51 -17.75 9.68
N ARG A 128 11.88 -16.53 10.10
CA ARG A 128 13.21 -15.93 9.85
C ARG A 128 13.58 -15.94 8.36
N ASP A 129 12.60 -15.63 7.49
CA ASP A 129 12.78 -15.57 6.05
C ASP A 129 13.32 -14.19 5.64
N PRO A 130 14.63 -14.01 5.39
CA PRO A 130 15.20 -12.70 5.09
C PRO A 130 14.70 -12.14 3.77
N LYS A 131 14.34 -13.01 2.82
CA LYS A 131 13.83 -12.61 1.52
C LYS A 131 12.40 -12.07 1.65
N GLY A 132 11.53 -12.79 2.35
CA GLY A 132 10.19 -12.33 2.67
C GLY A 132 10.18 -11.07 3.52
N MET A 133 11.08 -10.95 4.50
CA MET A 133 11.25 -9.75 5.33
C MET A 133 11.62 -8.53 4.49
N LYS A 134 12.48 -8.68 3.47
CA LYS A 134 12.85 -7.59 2.54
C LYS A 134 11.63 -7.12 1.74
N PHE A 135 10.91 -8.03 1.10
CA PHE A 135 9.77 -7.68 0.24
C PHE A 135 8.52 -7.19 1.00
N THR A 136 8.49 -7.38 2.30
CA THR A 136 7.44 -6.86 3.19
C THR A 136 7.86 -5.61 3.99
N ASN A 137 9.00 -5.00 3.66
CA ASN A 137 9.54 -3.79 4.30
C ASN A 137 9.80 -3.95 5.82
N LEU A 138 10.17 -5.15 6.27
CA LEU A 138 10.69 -5.36 7.63
C LEU A 138 12.15 -4.94 7.78
N PHE A 139 12.87 -4.84 6.66
CA PHE A 139 14.18 -4.20 6.61
C PHE A 139 14.05 -2.79 6.05
N ALA A 140 14.94 -1.91 6.50
CA ALA A 140 15.09 -0.60 5.88
C ALA A 140 15.45 -0.77 4.39
N PRO A 141 15.07 0.17 3.52
CA PRO A 141 15.50 0.15 2.13
C PRO A 141 17.03 0.21 2.02
N ASP A 142 17.58 -0.37 0.96
CA ASP A 142 19.03 -0.37 0.72
C ASP A 142 19.58 1.06 0.57
N HIS A 143 18.77 1.95 -0.02
CA HIS A 143 19.02 3.41 -0.07
C HIS A 143 17.81 4.20 0.45
N PRO A 144 18.03 5.34 1.13
CA PRO A 144 16.94 6.18 1.64
C PRO A 144 15.95 6.67 0.57
N ASN A 145 16.39 6.71 -0.68
CA ASN A 145 15.59 7.18 -1.82
C ASN A 145 14.85 6.04 -2.53
N ASP A 146 15.06 4.79 -2.13
CA ASP A 146 14.34 3.68 -2.72
C ASP A 146 12.88 3.71 -2.25
N PRO A 147 11.92 3.46 -3.17
CA PRO A 147 10.53 3.31 -2.79
C PRO A 147 10.33 2.05 -1.95
N PRO A 148 9.29 2.00 -1.11
CA PRO A 148 8.94 0.78 -0.40
C PRO A 148 8.74 -0.40 -1.35
N GLN A 149 9.22 -1.57 -0.93
CA GLN A 149 9.03 -2.81 -1.68
C GLN A 149 7.56 -3.18 -1.78
N ASP A 150 7.15 -3.78 -2.89
CA ASP A 150 5.80 -4.27 -3.12
C ASP A 150 5.83 -5.78 -3.41
N ALA A 151 5.54 -6.57 -2.39
CA ALA A 151 5.51 -8.03 -2.46
C ALA A 151 4.60 -8.56 -3.58
N TYR A 152 3.49 -7.88 -3.84
CA TYR A 152 2.54 -8.27 -4.88
C TYR A 152 3.14 -8.09 -6.28
N LYS A 153 3.80 -6.96 -6.52
CA LYS A 153 4.50 -6.70 -7.78
C LYS A 153 5.66 -7.66 -7.99
N GLU A 154 6.38 -8.00 -6.92
CA GLU A 154 7.51 -8.94 -7.02
C GLU A 154 7.05 -10.34 -7.43
N VAL A 155 5.98 -10.87 -6.83
CA VAL A 155 5.38 -12.15 -7.25
C VAL A 155 4.96 -12.11 -8.73
N LEU A 156 4.33 -11.02 -9.17
CA LEU A 156 3.94 -10.87 -10.57
C LEU A 156 5.16 -10.78 -11.51
N ARG A 157 6.25 -10.14 -11.07
CA ARG A 157 7.51 -10.09 -11.84
C ARG A 157 8.10 -11.48 -12.04
N ILE A 158 8.12 -12.29 -11.00
CA ILE A 158 8.57 -13.70 -11.08
C ILE A 158 7.62 -14.52 -11.96
N ALA A 159 6.30 -14.36 -11.77
CA ALA A 159 5.29 -15.05 -12.58
C ALA A 159 5.45 -14.73 -14.09
N ARG A 160 5.67 -13.46 -14.43
CA ARG A 160 5.95 -13.05 -15.83
C ARG A 160 7.21 -13.70 -16.39
N ARG A 161 8.26 -13.87 -15.59
CA ARG A 161 9.47 -14.57 -16.01
C ARG A 161 9.15 -16.03 -16.34
N ILE A 162 8.43 -16.72 -15.48
CA ILE A 162 8.03 -18.13 -15.68
C ILE A 162 7.20 -18.29 -16.96
N VAL A 163 6.21 -17.42 -17.17
CA VAL A 163 5.36 -17.42 -18.38
C VAL A 163 6.18 -17.14 -19.65
N SER A 164 7.24 -16.33 -19.56
CA SER A 164 8.08 -15.95 -20.70
C SER A 164 8.87 -17.13 -21.29
N GLU A 165 9.02 -18.20 -20.52
CA GLU A 165 9.74 -19.41 -20.95
C GLU A 165 8.86 -20.31 -21.82
N ASP A 166 7.53 -20.05 -21.91
CA ASP A 166 6.57 -20.79 -22.73
C ASP A 166 5.86 -19.88 -23.73
N PRO A 167 6.19 -19.96 -25.03
CA PRO A 167 5.59 -19.13 -26.08
C PRO A 167 4.05 -19.25 -26.16
N ALA A 168 3.47 -20.41 -25.79
CA ALA A 168 2.03 -20.62 -25.87
C ALA A 168 1.26 -19.81 -24.83
N THR A 169 1.93 -19.35 -23.77
CA THR A 169 1.34 -18.61 -22.65
C THR A 169 1.86 -17.17 -22.56
N GLU A 170 2.68 -16.72 -23.49
CA GLU A 170 3.30 -15.38 -23.48
C GLU A 170 2.28 -14.25 -23.40
N TRP A 171 1.10 -14.41 -23.99
CA TRP A 171 0.00 -13.44 -23.94
C TRP A 171 -0.49 -13.13 -22.52
N LEU A 172 -0.26 -14.03 -21.56
CA LEU A 172 -0.62 -13.81 -20.15
C LEU A 172 0.23 -12.75 -19.46
N LYS A 173 1.37 -12.38 -20.03
CA LYS A 173 2.27 -11.38 -19.43
C LYS A 173 1.62 -10.03 -19.19
N GLU A 174 0.72 -9.59 -20.06
CA GLU A 174 0.04 -8.30 -19.94
C GLU A 174 -0.88 -8.24 -18.70
N TYR A 175 -1.44 -9.38 -18.30
CA TYR A 175 -2.32 -9.48 -17.13
C TYR A 175 -1.55 -9.64 -15.82
N LEU A 176 -0.35 -10.20 -15.89
CA LEU A 176 0.53 -10.36 -14.74
C LEU A 176 1.23 -9.06 -14.30
N VAL A 177 0.83 -7.90 -14.82
CA VAL A 177 1.24 -6.58 -14.33
C VAL A 177 0.22 -5.97 -13.38
N LYS A 178 -1.02 -6.45 -13.37
CA LYS A 178 -2.10 -5.91 -12.55
C LYS A 178 -1.92 -6.32 -11.09
N ARG A 179 -1.57 -5.36 -10.27
CA ARG A 179 -1.24 -5.55 -8.84
C ARG A 179 -2.33 -6.29 -8.07
N GLU A 180 -3.59 -6.06 -8.45
CA GLU A 180 -4.77 -6.66 -7.84
C GLU A 180 -4.75 -8.18 -7.91
N LEU A 181 -4.25 -8.77 -9.00
CA LEU A 181 -4.09 -10.21 -9.13
C LEU A 181 -3.10 -10.76 -8.09
N GLY A 182 -1.93 -10.14 -7.97
CA GLY A 182 -0.94 -10.51 -6.97
C GLY A 182 -1.47 -10.36 -5.53
N LYS A 183 -2.22 -9.29 -5.26
CA LYS A 183 -2.85 -9.03 -3.97
C LYS A 183 -3.88 -10.11 -3.61
N LYS A 184 -4.79 -10.45 -4.53
CA LYS A 184 -5.83 -11.47 -4.31
C LYS A 184 -5.22 -12.82 -3.90
N ILE A 185 -4.12 -13.23 -4.53
CA ILE A 185 -3.46 -14.51 -4.24
C ILE A 185 -2.69 -14.46 -2.93
N LEU A 186 -1.79 -13.51 -2.76
CA LEU A 186 -0.90 -13.46 -1.60
C LEU A 186 -1.63 -13.21 -0.29
N MET A 187 -2.67 -12.37 -0.28
CA MET A 187 -3.44 -12.15 0.94
C MET A 187 -4.10 -13.43 1.45
N LYS A 188 -4.61 -14.28 0.56
CA LYS A 188 -5.28 -15.53 0.94
C LYS A 188 -4.29 -16.65 1.28
N ALA A 189 -3.11 -16.65 0.67
CA ALA A 189 -2.05 -17.62 0.95
C ALA A 189 -1.70 -17.67 2.44
N VAL A 190 -1.62 -16.50 3.08
CA VAL A 190 -1.31 -16.36 4.51
C VAL A 190 -2.32 -17.05 5.41
N TYR A 191 -3.57 -17.12 4.98
CA TYR A 191 -4.67 -17.73 5.73
C TYR A 191 -4.93 -19.18 5.35
N GLY A 192 -3.98 -19.85 4.68
CA GLY A 192 -4.08 -21.26 4.32
C GLY A 192 -5.09 -21.55 3.19
N ALA A 193 -5.32 -20.60 2.32
CA ALA A 193 -6.19 -20.81 1.17
C ALA A 193 -5.66 -21.92 0.25
N THR A 194 -6.57 -22.74 -0.25
CA THR A 194 -6.23 -23.83 -1.15
C THR A 194 -6.05 -23.34 -2.60
N LEU A 195 -5.39 -24.15 -3.44
CA LEU A 195 -5.29 -23.87 -4.88
C LEU A 195 -6.67 -23.74 -5.55
N GLN A 196 -7.71 -24.41 -5.00
CA GLN A 196 -9.07 -24.27 -5.49
C GLN A 196 -9.62 -22.85 -5.27
N THR A 197 -9.32 -22.25 -4.11
CA THR A 197 -9.69 -20.85 -3.82
C THR A 197 -8.99 -19.91 -4.79
N TYR A 198 -7.71 -20.13 -5.05
CA TYR A 198 -6.96 -19.32 -6.03
C TYR A 198 -7.54 -19.40 -7.43
N ARG A 199 -7.91 -20.60 -7.88
CA ARG A 199 -8.57 -20.78 -9.19
C ARG A 199 -9.85 -19.98 -9.31
N ALA A 200 -10.68 -19.95 -8.26
CA ALA A 200 -11.91 -19.16 -8.26
C ALA A 200 -11.64 -17.66 -8.37
N ASP A 201 -10.65 -17.14 -7.63
CA ASP A 201 -10.28 -15.73 -7.66
C ASP A 201 -9.64 -15.31 -8.98
N ILE A 202 -8.78 -16.15 -9.53
CA ILE A 202 -8.14 -15.93 -10.83
C ILE A 202 -9.20 -15.92 -11.92
N LYS A 203 -10.11 -16.90 -11.88
CA LYS A 203 -11.23 -16.97 -12.81
C LYS A 203 -12.05 -15.67 -12.77
N GLN A 204 -12.46 -15.24 -11.57
CA GLN A 204 -13.25 -14.02 -11.42
C GLN A 204 -12.49 -12.78 -11.92
N PHE A 205 -11.20 -12.68 -11.60
CA PHE A 205 -10.36 -11.59 -12.10
C PHE A 205 -10.35 -11.51 -13.62
N PHE A 206 -10.18 -12.66 -14.32
CA PHE A 206 -10.16 -12.65 -15.78
C PHE A 206 -11.54 -12.45 -16.42
N ILE A 207 -12.63 -12.81 -15.72
CA ILE A 207 -14.00 -12.46 -16.14
C ILE A 207 -14.19 -10.95 -16.05
N ASP A 208 -13.79 -10.33 -14.92
CA ASP A 208 -13.88 -8.89 -14.68
C ASP A 208 -13.07 -8.10 -15.74
N GLU A 209 -11.97 -8.68 -16.22
CA GLU A 209 -11.14 -8.12 -17.29
C GLU A 209 -11.67 -8.40 -18.71
N GLY A 210 -12.80 -9.10 -18.83
CA GLY A 210 -13.44 -9.40 -20.12
C GLY A 210 -12.75 -10.48 -20.96
N LEU A 211 -11.83 -11.28 -20.35
CA LEU A 211 -10.97 -12.20 -21.09
C LEU A 211 -11.55 -13.58 -21.30
N PHE A 212 -12.30 -14.10 -20.34
CA PHE A 212 -12.81 -15.47 -20.37
C PHE A 212 -14.34 -15.52 -20.26
N PRO A 213 -15.06 -15.21 -21.35
CA PRO A 213 -16.52 -15.32 -21.35
C PRO A 213 -17.00 -16.76 -21.21
N ASP A 214 -16.20 -17.75 -21.66
CA ASP A 214 -16.47 -19.17 -21.51
C ASP A 214 -15.42 -19.84 -20.60
N THR A 215 -15.83 -20.12 -19.37
CA THR A 215 -14.95 -20.67 -18.33
C THR A 215 -14.60 -22.15 -18.51
N ILE A 216 -15.31 -22.89 -19.35
CA ILE A 216 -15.04 -24.32 -19.60
C ILE A 216 -13.82 -24.46 -20.51
N THR A 217 -13.78 -23.69 -21.58
CA THR A 217 -12.68 -23.69 -22.55
C THR A 217 -11.37 -23.17 -21.94
N TYR A 218 -11.43 -22.24 -20.97
CA TYR A 218 -10.25 -21.64 -20.38
C TYR A 218 -9.79 -22.28 -19.05
N LYS A 219 -10.40 -23.38 -18.62
CA LYS A 219 -9.99 -24.10 -17.40
C LYS A 219 -8.50 -24.44 -17.37
N PRO A 220 -7.87 -24.95 -18.43
CA PRO A 220 -6.43 -25.23 -18.44
C PRO A 220 -5.57 -23.99 -18.21
N HIS A 221 -5.97 -22.84 -18.76
CA HIS A 221 -5.26 -21.58 -18.57
C HIS A 221 -5.34 -21.09 -17.12
N ILE A 222 -6.50 -21.22 -16.48
CA ILE A 222 -6.68 -20.88 -15.06
C ILE A 222 -5.82 -21.78 -14.17
N GLU A 223 -5.77 -23.08 -14.47
CA GLU A 223 -4.91 -24.04 -13.76
C GLU A 223 -3.43 -23.72 -13.92
N TYR A 224 -3.02 -23.41 -15.14
CA TYR A 224 -1.64 -23.00 -15.44
C TYR A 224 -1.26 -21.72 -14.68
N ILE A 225 -2.06 -20.65 -14.77
CA ILE A 225 -1.81 -19.39 -14.07
C ILE A 225 -1.74 -19.61 -12.55
N THR A 226 -2.65 -20.43 -12.01
CA THR A 226 -2.64 -20.79 -10.59
C THR A 226 -1.31 -21.43 -10.20
N SER A 227 -0.83 -22.38 -11.00
CA SER A 227 0.46 -23.05 -10.77
C SER A 227 1.64 -22.06 -10.87
N VAL A 228 1.62 -21.13 -11.84
CA VAL A 228 2.65 -20.11 -12.01
C VAL A 228 2.71 -19.17 -10.81
N LEU A 229 1.55 -18.67 -10.36
CA LEU A 229 1.46 -17.76 -9.22
C LEU A 229 1.85 -18.44 -7.89
N ASP A 230 1.49 -19.71 -7.71
CA ASP A 230 1.92 -20.52 -6.55
C ASP A 230 3.45 -20.67 -6.54
N LYS A 231 4.05 -21.06 -7.67
CA LYS A 231 5.51 -21.16 -7.81
C LYS A 231 6.20 -19.82 -7.56
N ALA A 232 5.67 -18.73 -8.12
CA ALA A 232 6.22 -17.40 -7.94
C ALA A 232 6.14 -16.95 -6.46
N SER A 233 5.03 -17.24 -5.78
CA SER A 233 4.86 -16.93 -4.36
C SER A 233 5.86 -17.67 -3.49
N LYS A 234 6.11 -18.95 -3.75
CA LYS A 234 7.10 -19.77 -3.05
C LYS A 234 8.54 -19.31 -3.32
N GLU A 235 8.81 -18.76 -4.50
CA GLU A 235 10.13 -18.20 -4.80
C GLU A 235 10.39 -16.89 -4.06
N VAL A 236 9.36 -16.04 -3.89
CA VAL A 236 9.48 -14.78 -3.15
C VAL A 236 9.50 -15.01 -1.64
N PHE A 237 8.73 -15.98 -1.15
CA PHE A 237 8.55 -16.31 0.26
C PHE A 237 8.87 -17.79 0.53
N PRO A 238 10.12 -18.23 0.34
CA PRO A 238 10.44 -19.67 0.37
C PRO A 238 10.12 -20.31 1.72
N MET A 239 10.41 -19.64 2.82
CA MET A 239 10.18 -20.18 4.17
C MET A 239 8.74 -19.99 4.66
N ALA A 240 8.03 -18.98 4.17
CA ALA A 240 6.65 -18.73 4.59
C ALA A 240 5.66 -19.78 4.05
N PHE A 241 5.97 -20.41 2.91
CA PHE A 241 5.16 -21.41 2.23
C PHE A 241 5.78 -22.82 2.22
N GLU A 242 6.85 -23.05 2.98
CA GLU A 242 7.32 -24.39 3.28
C GLU A 242 6.31 -25.08 4.19
N SER A 243 5.74 -26.18 3.68
CA SER A 243 4.83 -27.08 4.41
C SER A 243 5.58 -28.06 5.30
#